data_a6a58b6915d701adaf90548946caae81
#
_entry.id   a6a58b6915d701adaf90548946caae81
#
_cell.length_a   1.000
_cell.length_b   1.000
_cell.length_c   1.000
_cell.angle_alpha   90.00
_cell.angle_beta   90.00
_cell.angle_gamma   90.00
#
_symmetry.space_group_name_H-M   'P 1'
#
loop_
_entity.id
_entity.type
_entity.pdbx_description
1 polymer ?
#
loop_
_entity_poly.entity_id
_entity_poly.type
_entity_poly.pdbx_seq_one_letter_code
_entity_poly.pdbx_strand_id
1 'polypeptide(L)'
;MPNIAKLIRIEPAFDDPELVRAMFERHAPYRTMAGYLPIESREGTSLPWFRGNWAANGEPLVAGAEQILHNQRFIDAARAFFGSSVRPTFIVVNVNAPMPAGSTHVDIPTFRGATRDQYPLRFLVYMGQSGLFERWRVVQAGALTWFYDGPGGNFEYWPEGLSGPMFVERPPFGNVAIMADNDRVYHRIGRVGEPDAKPPGITSAAEIRPVGRGAWEILENGETRATFPSSAIRFSILWKAIRESEAHSEVLTLDRVMSVFIADLRRRSIDFRIPADPLSDDEWMSLLDRIYYVRADPENKNAKESNEDSAG
;
A
#
# COMPACT_ATOMS: atom_id res chain seq x y z
N MET A 1 26.26 -7.43 -2.17
CA MET A 1 25.41 -8.00 -1.11
C MET A 1 24.00 -7.56 -1.41
N PRO A 2 22.99 -8.42 -1.27
CA PRO A 2 21.61 -7.97 -1.39
C PRO A 2 21.37 -6.86 -0.36
N ASN A 3 20.70 -5.80 -0.80
CA ASN A 3 20.43 -4.65 0.06
C ASN A 3 19.21 -5.02 0.93
N ILE A 4 19.47 -5.60 2.11
CA ILE A 4 18.41 -5.97 3.06
C ILE A 4 17.73 -4.69 3.51
N ALA A 5 16.42 -4.61 3.30
CA ALA A 5 15.64 -3.46 3.73
C ALA A 5 15.67 -3.35 5.26
N LYS A 6 15.88 -2.15 5.77
CA LYS A 6 15.83 -1.88 7.21
C LYS A 6 14.42 -2.09 7.73
N LEU A 7 14.28 -2.93 8.75
CA LEU A 7 13.05 -3.22 9.45
C LEU A 7 13.21 -2.90 10.93
N ILE A 8 12.20 -2.29 11.53
CA ILE A 8 12.16 -2.03 12.98
C ILE A 8 10.84 -2.59 13.53
N ARG A 9 10.94 -3.52 14.50
CA ARG A 9 9.79 -4.00 15.27
C ARG A 9 9.56 -3.06 16.45
N ILE A 10 8.33 -2.63 16.65
CA ILE A 10 7.90 -1.72 17.72
C ILE A 10 6.91 -2.49 18.58
N GLU A 11 7.24 -2.68 19.85
CA GLU A 11 6.42 -3.43 20.80
C GLU A 11 6.60 -2.84 22.21
N PRO A 12 5.54 -2.33 22.85
CA PRO A 12 4.19 -2.19 22.33
C PRO A 12 4.08 -1.06 21.30
N ALA A 13 3.14 -1.17 20.35
CA ALA A 13 2.87 -0.13 19.35
C ALA A 13 2.06 1.05 19.93
N PHE A 14 1.11 0.77 20.82
CA PHE A 14 0.23 1.75 21.46
C PHE A 14 0.20 1.54 22.97
N ASP A 15 -0.08 2.60 23.73
CA ASP A 15 -0.32 2.51 25.17
C ASP A 15 -1.69 1.89 25.47
N ASP A 16 -2.70 2.22 24.66
CA ASP A 16 -4.05 1.66 24.72
C ASP A 16 -4.52 1.21 23.32
N PRO A 17 -4.26 -0.05 22.94
CA PRO A 17 -4.67 -0.59 21.64
C PRO A 17 -6.19 -0.70 21.49
N GLU A 18 -6.94 -0.87 22.58
CA GLU A 18 -8.41 -0.97 22.51
C GLU A 18 -9.05 0.37 22.19
N LEU A 19 -8.50 1.46 22.72
CA LEU A 19 -8.94 2.81 22.34
C LEU A 19 -8.74 3.05 20.83
N VAL A 20 -7.59 2.62 20.29
CA VAL A 20 -7.29 2.73 18.86
C VAL A 20 -8.24 1.84 18.04
N ARG A 21 -8.52 0.62 18.50
CA ARG A 21 -9.48 -0.29 17.87
C ARG A 21 -10.90 0.30 17.81
N ALA A 22 -11.35 0.93 18.90
CA ALA A 22 -12.67 1.58 18.97
C ALA A 22 -12.82 2.74 17.96
N MET A 23 -11.72 3.35 17.51
CA MET A 23 -11.77 4.40 16.49
C MET A 23 -12.26 3.88 15.15
N PHE A 24 -12.02 2.60 14.80
CA PHE A 24 -12.53 2.03 13.54
C PHE A 24 -14.06 2.06 13.48
N GLU A 25 -14.74 1.73 14.57
CA GLU A 25 -16.21 1.81 14.63
C GLU A 25 -16.69 3.26 14.57
N ARG A 26 -16.02 4.14 15.29
CA ARG A 26 -16.38 5.57 15.40
C ARG A 26 -16.29 6.31 14.07
N HIS A 27 -15.31 5.96 13.24
CA HIS A 27 -15.01 6.67 11.99
C HIS A 27 -15.45 5.94 10.72
N ALA A 28 -16.28 4.91 10.85
CA ALA A 28 -16.97 4.29 9.73
C ALA A 28 -18.04 5.25 9.15
N PRO A 29 -18.50 5.06 7.90
CA PRO A 29 -18.18 3.95 6.99
C PRO A 29 -16.83 4.09 6.29
N TYR A 30 -16.32 2.94 5.82
CA TYR A 30 -15.13 2.88 4.97
C TYR A 30 -15.51 2.44 3.56
N ARG A 31 -14.88 3.06 2.54
CA ARG A 31 -15.12 2.73 1.13
C ARG A 31 -14.12 1.69 0.63
N THR A 32 -14.50 0.92 -0.39
CA THR A 32 -13.57 0.00 -1.05
C THR A 32 -12.31 0.72 -1.51
N MET A 33 -11.17 0.01 -1.48
CA MET A 33 -9.93 0.56 -2.01
C MET A 33 -10.06 0.94 -3.50
N ALA A 34 -10.81 0.16 -4.29
CA ALA A 34 -11.13 0.48 -5.67
C ALA A 34 -11.90 1.80 -5.82
N GLY A 35 -12.67 2.22 -4.83
CA GLY A 35 -13.38 3.50 -4.82
C GLY A 35 -12.45 4.74 -4.80
N TYR A 36 -11.17 4.57 -4.48
CA TYR A 36 -10.15 5.63 -4.56
C TYR A 36 -9.41 5.67 -5.90
N LEU A 37 -9.68 4.71 -6.81
CA LEU A 37 -9.14 4.72 -8.16
C LEU A 37 -9.96 5.64 -9.08
N PRO A 38 -9.41 6.09 -10.23
CA PRO A 38 -10.17 6.77 -11.27
C PRO A 38 -11.39 5.95 -11.71
N ILE A 39 -12.46 6.63 -12.15
CA ILE A 39 -13.74 5.99 -12.47
C ILE A 39 -13.57 4.89 -13.55
N GLU A 40 -12.72 5.15 -14.53
CA GLU A 40 -12.40 4.23 -15.63
C GLU A 40 -11.76 2.91 -15.16
N SER A 41 -11.15 2.94 -13.97
CA SER A 41 -10.47 1.77 -13.37
C SER A 41 -11.34 1.03 -12.34
N ARG A 42 -12.64 1.40 -12.21
CA ARG A 42 -13.54 0.87 -11.18
C ARG A 42 -14.47 -0.24 -11.66
N GLU A 43 -14.28 -0.71 -12.87
CA GLU A 43 -15.10 -1.78 -13.45
C GLU A 43 -14.82 -3.14 -12.80
N GLY A 44 -15.86 -3.97 -12.70
CA GLY A 44 -15.79 -5.35 -12.21
C GLY A 44 -15.95 -5.52 -10.71
N THR A 45 -15.63 -6.72 -10.25
CA THR A 45 -15.71 -7.08 -8.83
C THR A 45 -14.50 -6.56 -8.06
N SER A 46 -14.76 -6.04 -6.86
CA SER A 46 -13.73 -5.56 -5.94
C SER A 46 -13.49 -6.56 -4.81
N LEU A 47 -12.27 -6.61 -4.30
CA LEU A 47 -12.00 -7.29 -3.04
C LEU A 47 -12.70 -6.55 -1.89
N PRO A 48 -13.19 -7.24 -0.86
CA PRO A 48 -13.73 -6.63 0.35
C PRO A 48 -12.62 -6.04 1.23
N TRP A 49 -11.88 -5.15 0.63
CA TRP A 49 -10.80 -4.34 1.19
C TRP A 49 -11.23 -2.88 1.17
N PHE A 50 -11.47 -2.35 2.34
CA PHE A 50 -11.96 -0.99 2.55
C PHE A 50 -10.87 -0.14 3.17
N ARG A 51 -10.93 1.17 2.94
CA ARG A 51 -9.89 2.12 3.32
C ARG A 51 -10.47 3.42 3.85
N GLY A 52 -9.71 4.05 4.76
CA GLY A 52 -9.94 5.42 5.21
C GLY A 52 -8.62 6.15 5.43
N ASN A 53 -8.67 7.48 5.38
CA ASN A 53 -7.54 8.32 5.75
C ASN A 53 -7.88 9.00 7.08
N TRP A 54 -7.09 8.76 8.11
CA TRP A 54 -7.26 9.40 9.41
C TRP A 54 -6.33 10.62 9.59
N ALA A 55 -5.23 10.68 8.80
CA ALA A 55 -4.39 11.87 8.69
C ALA A 55 -3.81 11.98 7.28
N ALA A 56 -3.58 13.20 6.82
CA ALA A 56 -2.92 13.50 5.55
C ALA A 56 -2.08 14.78 5.66
N ASN A 57 -0.92 14.80 5.01
CA ASN A 57 0.01 15.93 4.97
C ASN A 57 0.45 16.45 6.35
N GLY A 58 0.41 15.58 7.37
CA GLY A 58 0.74 15.93 8.74
C GLY A 58 -0.42 16.48 9.57
N GLU A 59 -1.63 16.51 9.00
CA GLU A 59 -2.83 16.99 9.67
C GLU A 59 -3.81 15.84 9.96
N PRO A 60 -4.38 15.76 11.18
CA PRO A 60 -5.41 14.78 11.51
C PRO A 60 -6.72 15.13 10.78
N LEU A 61 -7.38 14.13 10.21
CA LEU A 61 -8.65 14.25 9.49
C LEU A 61 -9.85 13.77 10.31
N VAL A 62 -9.61 13.03 11.39
CA VAL A 62 -10.64 12.48 12.26
C VAL A 62 -10.27 12.68 13.73
N ALA A 63 -11.27 12.78 14.60
CA ALA A 63 -11.06 12.99 16.04
C ALA A 63 -10.25 11.84 16.66
N GLY A 64 -9.22 12.16 17.42
CA GLY A 64 -8.30 11.21 18.05
C GLY A 64 -7.14 10.74 17.17
N ALA A 65 -7.13 11.06 15.86
CA ALA A 65 -6.04 10.68 14.99
C ALA A 65 -4.73 11.37 15.30
N GLU A 66 -4.76 12.55 15.94
CA GLU A 66 -3.56 13.26 16.34
C GLU A 66 -2.71 12.46 17.33
N GLN A 67 -3.33 11.67 18.23
CA GLN A 67 -2.62 10.82 19.19
C GLN A 67 -1.84 9.70 18.47
N ILE A 68 -2.38 9.18 17.38
CA ILE A 68 -1.70 8.17 16.55
C ILE A 68 -0.66 8.86 15.66
N LEU A 69 -0.98 10.02 15.07
CA LEU A 69 -0.07 10.78 14.22
C LEU A 69 1.21 11.16 14.97
N HIS A 70 1.05 11.59 16.23
CA HIS A 70 2.14 11.98 17.12
C HIS A 70 2.54 10.88 18.12
N ASN A 71 2.28 9.60 17.80
CA ASN A 71 2.74 8.47 18.59
C ASN A 71 4.27 8.51 18.73
N GLN A 72 4.74 8.72 19.97
CA GLN A 72 6.16 8.92 20.23
C GLN A 72 7.00 7.68 19.88
N ARG A 73 6.46 6.46 20.05
CA ARG A 73 7.15 5.21 19.70
C ARG A 73 7.40 5.11 18.19
N PHE A 74 6.43 5.52 17.37
CA PHE A 74 6.58 5.56 15.93
C PHE A 74 7.56 6.65 15.48
N ILE A 75 7.49 7.82 16.11
CA ILE A 75 8.41 8.93 15.83
C ILE A 75 9.85 8.54 16.18
N ASP A 76 10.09 7.93 17.34
CA ASP A 76 11.42 7.51 17.76
C ASP A 76 11.98 6.38 16.88
N ALA A 77 11.13 5.41 16.49
CA ALA A 77 11.50 4.39 15.52
C ALA A 77 11.82 5.00 14.15
N ALA A 78 11.05 5.98 13.67
CA ALA A 78 11.33 6.67 12.43
C ALA A 78 12.61 7.51 12.49
N ARG A 79 12.90 8.17 13.61
CA ARG A 79 14.20 8.83 13.86
C ARG A 79 15.35 7.83 13.78
N ALA A 80 15.21 6.68 14.43
CA ALA A 80 16.19 5.60 14.34
C ALA A 80 16.33 5.04 12.93
N PHE A 81 15.21 4.95 12.19
CA PHE A 81 15.18 4.51 10.80
C PHE A 81 15.99 5.44 9.90
N PHE A 82 15.79 6.75 10.01
CA PHE A 82 16.43 7.75 9.16
C PHE A 82 17.77 8.27 9.70
N GLY A 83 18.04 8.15 11.00
CA GLY A 83 19.16 8.81 11.67
C GLY A 83 19.03 10.33 11.73
N SER A 84 17.82 10.89 11.68
CA SER A 84 17.57 12.33 11.62
C SER A 84 16.15 12.67 12.10
N SER A 85 15.85 13.96 12.23
CA SER A 85 14.50 14.45 12.53
C SER A 85 13.50 14.04 11.47
N VAL A 86 12.27 13.74 11.89
CA VAL A 86 11.19 13.25 11.05
C VAL A 86 9.91 14.06 11.25
N ARG A 87 9.09 14.07 10.22
CA ARG A 87 7.74 14.65 10.24
C ARG A 87 6.74 13.55 9.87
N PRO A 88 5.79 13.23 10.75
CA PRO A 88 4.65 12.39 10.42
C PRO A 88 3.82 13.01 9.28
N THR A 89 3.27 12.18 8.40
CA THR A 89 2.58 12.67 7.20
C THR A 89 1.21 12.06 6.99
N PHE A 90 1.05 10.74 7.19
CA PHE A 90 -0.18 10.03 6.86
C PHE A 90 -0.53 9.00 7.91
N ILE A 91 -1.84 8.82 8.09
CA ILE A 91 -2.43 7.63 8.73
C ILE A 91 -3.48 7.09 7.76
N VAL A 92 -3.21 5.92 7.22
CA VAL A 92 -4.14 5.18 6.37
C VAL A 92 -4.62 3.97 7.14
N VAL A 93 -5.92 3.75 7.15
CA VAL A 93 -6.52 2.57 7.78
C VAL A 93 -7.13 1.65 6.73
N ASN A 94 -7.02 0.35 6.96
CA ASN A 94 -7.66 -0.65 6.13
C ASN A 94 -8.55 -1.53 6.99
N VAL A 95 -9.69 -1.90 6.41
CA VAL A 95 -10.69 -2.79 6.99
C VAL A 95 -10.92 -3.91 5.97
N ASN A 96 -10.55 -5.13 6.32
CA ASN A 96 -10.66 -6.26 5.44
C ASN A 96 -11.73 -7.23 5.99
N ALA A 97 -12.79 -7.48 5.24
CA ALA A 97 -13.67 -8.62 5.48
C ALA A 97 -13.03 -9.91 4.90
N PRO A 98 -13.58 -11.10 5.14
CA PRO A 98 -13.06 -12.34 4.57
C PRO A 98 -12.82 -12.24 3.07
N MET A 99 -11.58 -12.52 2.63
CA MET A 99 -11.13 -12.34 1.25
C MET A 99 -9.97 -13.26 0.90
N PRO A 100 -9.74 -13.59 -0.39
CA PRO A 100 -8.51 -14.25 -0.81
C PRO A 100 -7.28 -13.40 -0.50
N ALA A 101 -6.11 -13.98 -0.61
CA ALA A 101 -4.86 -13.23 -0.46
C ALA A 101 -4.80 -12.06 -1.45
N GLY A 102 -4.30 -10.93 -0.98
CA GLY A 102 -4.02 -9.79 -1.83
C GLY A 102 -2.82 -10.06 -2.77
N SER A 103 -2.70 -9.29 -3.83
CA SER A 103 -1.53 -9.35 -4.70
C SER A 103 -0.27 -8.89 -3.98
N THR A 104 0.85 -9.53 -4.27
CA THR A 104 2.16 -9.06 -3.81
C THR A 104 2.52 -7.76 -4.52
N HIS A 105 2.91 -6.74 -3.75
CA HIS A 105 3.21 -5.40 -4.28
C HIS A 105 4.20 -4.66 -3.38
N VAL A 106 4.69 -3.55 -3.87
CA VAL A 106 5.26 -2.45 -3.08
C VAL A 106 4.26 -1.30 -3.08
N ASP A 107 4.33 -0.42 -2.08
CA ASP A 107 3.51 0.80 -2.08
C ASP A 107 3.88 1.70 -3.27
N ILE A 108 2.92 2.52 -3.69
CA ILE A 108 3.15 3.48 -4.77
C ILE A 108 4.12 4.55 -4.27
N PRO A 109 5.29 4.73 -4.93
CA PRO A 109 6.29 5.67 -4.49
C PRO A 109 5.82 7.11 -4.64
N THR A 110 6.43 7.97 -3.84
CA THR A 110 6.27 9.42 -3.91
C THR A 110 7.61 10.04 -4.30
N PHE A 111 7.60 11.03 -5.17
CA PHE A 111 8.79 11.79 -5.56
C PHE A 111 8.57 13.26 -5.26
N ARG A 112 9.64 14.00 -4.99
CA ARG A 112 9.56 15.47 -4.85
C ARG A 112 9.08 16.08 -6.15
N GLY A 113 7.87 16.67 -6.14
CA GLY A 113 7.20 17.26 -7.31
C GLY A 113 6.47 16.26 -8.22
N ALA A 114 6.40 14.96 -7.84
CA ALA A 114 5.55 13.99 -8.53
C ALA A 114 4.83 13.14 -7.48
N THR A 115 3.63 13.56 -7.16
CA THR A 115 2.76 12.94 -6.14
C THR A 115 1.49 12.38 -6.79
N ARG A 116 0.76 11.56 -6.04
CA ARG A 116 -0.50 10.96 -6.50
C ARG A 116 -1.62 11.96 -6.81
N ASP A 117 -1.50 13.18 -6.33
CA ASP A 117 -2.46 14.27 -6.63
C ASP A 117 -2.17 14.94 -7.98
N GLN A 118 -0.97 14.73 -8.54
CA GLN A 118 -0.47 15.36 -9.75
C GLN A 118 -0.24 14.38 -10.90
N TYR A 119 0.00 13.09 -10.59
CA TYR A 119 0.35 12.06 -11.55
C TYR A 119 -0.55 10.83 -11.41
N PRO A 120 -0.93 10.17 -12.52
CA PRO A 120 -1.60 8.88 -12.46
C PRO A 120 -0.79 7.87 -11.66
N LEU A 121 -1.46 7.05 -10.82
CA LEU A 121 -0.79 6.09 -9.96
C LEU A 121 0.13 5.15 -10.74
N ARG A 122 -0.33 4.70 -11.92
CA ARG A 122 0.44 3.81 -12.80
C ARG A 122 1.73 4.48 -13.31
N PHE A 123 1.67 5.78 -13.60
CA PHE A 123 2.85 6.55 -14.01
C PHE A 123 3.90 6.62 -12.88
N LEU A 124 3.47 6.85 -11.62
CA LEU A 124 4.36 6.82 -10.46
C LEU A 124 4.98 5.42 -10.24
N VAL A 125 4.24 4.35 -10.53
CA VAL A 125 4.77 2.98 -10.49
C VAL A 125 5.89 2.82 -11.53
N TYR A 126 5.72 3.30 -12.76
CA TYR A 126 6.78 3.25 -13.78
C TYR A 126 8.01 4.06 -13.35
N MET A 127 7.82 5.25 -12.79
CA MET A 127 8.92 6.03 -12.24
C MET A 127 9.68 5.24 -11.17
N GLY A 128 8.96 4.58 -10.26
CA GLY A 128 9.55 3.78 -9.19
C GLY A 128 10.31 2.56 -9.69
N GLN A 129 9.69 1.79 -10.58
CA GLN A 129 10.27 0.53 -11.07
C GLN A 129 11.39 0.75 -12.09
N SER A 130 11.43 1.90 -12.78
CA SER A 130 12.51 2.24 -13.70
C SER A 130 13.86 2.46 -13.01
N GLY A 131 13.86 2.83 -11.71
CA GLY A 131 15.05 3.24 -10.97
C GLY A 131 15.66 4.59 -11.41
N LEU A 132 15.10 5.24 -12.45
CA LEU A 132 15.65 6.47 -13.02
C LEU A 132 15.47 7.71 -12.12
N PHE A 133 14.53 7.64 -11.18
CA PHE A 133 14.10 8.76 -10.36
C PHE A 133 14.52 8.66 -8.88
N GLU A 134 15.42 7.74 -8.53
CA GLU A 134 15.82 7.47 -7.15
C GLU A 134 16.30 8.72 -6.39
N ARG A 135 17.02 9.62 -7.06
CA ARG A 135 17.49 10.85 -6.41
C ARG A 135 16.38 11.81 -5.96
N TRP A 136 15.18 11.68 -6.52
CA TRP A 136 14.00 12.48 -6.14
C TRP A 136 13.00 11.70 -5.30
N ARG A 137 13.24 10.41 -5.07
CA ARG A 137 12.35 9.59 -4.25
C ARG A 137 12.28 10.14 -2.83
N VAL A 138 11.07 10.29 -2.32
CA VAL A 138 10.81 10.59 -0.92
C VAL A 138 10.71 9.27 -0.18
N VAL A 139 11.78 8.91 0.53
CA VAL A 139 11.76 7.70 1.38
C VAL A 139 10.78 7.92 2.54
N GLN A 140 9.90 6.95 2.75
CA GLN A 140 8.91 6.99 3.81
C GLN A 140 9.16 5.86 4.82
N ALA A 141 9.25 6.21 6.11
CA ALA A 141 9.15 5.21 7.17
C ALA A 141 7.67 4.90 7.41
N GLY A 142 7.24 3.69 7.07
CA GLY A 142 5.87 3.23 7.26
C GLY A 142 5.77 2.25 8.42
N ALA A 143 5.07 2.60 9.51
CA ALA A 143 4.75 1.68 10.61
C ALA A 143 3.38 1.04 10.36
N LEU A 144 3.35 -0.27 10.14
CA LEU A 144 2.13 -1.04 9.94
C LEU A 144 1.81 -1.86 11.18
N THR A 145 0.60 -1.72 11.68
CA THR A 145 0.07 -2.46 12.84
C THR A 145 -1.30 -3.05 12.52
N TRP A 146 -1.71 -4.08 13.28
CA TRP A 146 -2.90 -4.87 12.97
C TRP A 146 -3.71 -5.16 14.23
N PHE A 147 -5.03 -5.33 14.03
CA PHE A 147 -6.00 -5.75 15.05
C PHE A 147 -6.83 -6.86 14.43
N TYR A 148 -6.47 -8.09 14.70
CA TYR A 148 -7.14 -9.28 14.19
C TYR A 148 -6.67 -10.52 14.94
N ASP A 149 -7.60 -11.37 15.33
CA ASP A 149 -7.34 -12.63 16.04
C ASP A 149 -7.94 -13.84 15.31
N GLY A 150 -8.58 -13.59 14.15
CA GLY A 150 -9.25 -14.61 13.36
C GLY A 150 -8.29 -15.45 12.49
N PRO A 151 -8.82 -16.44 11.75
CA PRO A 151 -8.03 -17.31 10.90
C PRO A 151 -7.47 -16.56 9.67
N GLY A 152 -6.24 -16.89 9.30
CA GLY A 152 -5.53 -16.24 8.20
C GLY A 152 -5.17 -14.78 8.52
N GLY A 153 -5.25 -13.88 7.53
CA GLY A 153 -4.99 -12.45 7.72
C GLY A 153 -3.53 -12.09 7.96
N ASN A 154 -2.60 -12.99 7.66
CA ASN A 154 -1.18 -12.77 7.83
C ASN A 154 -0.72 -11.49 7.11
N PHE A 155 0.37 -10.90 7.60
CA PHE A 155 1.16 -9.96 6.82
C PHE A 155 2.43 -10.67 6.34
N GLU A 156 2.58 -10.77 5.04
CA GLU A 156 3.69 -11.46 4.38
C GLU A 156 4.57 -10.43 3.68
N TYR A 157 5.90 -10.51 3.86
CA TYR A 157 6.81 -9.52 3.32
C TYR A 157 8.19 -10.08 2.98
N TRP A 158 8.88 -9.44 2.02
CA TRP A 158 10.17 -9.86 1.47
C TRP A 158 11.20 -8.74 1.59
N PRO A 159 11.94 -8.64 2.70
CA PRO A 159 12.93 -7.56 2.92
C PRO A 159 14.14 -7.63 2.00
N GLU A 160 14.42 -8.80 1.44
CA GLU A 160 15.54 -9.04 0.50
C GLU A 160 15.06 -9.11 -0.97
N GLY A 161 13.81 -8.69 -1.23
CA GLY A 161 13.17 -8.84 -2.53
C GLY A 161 12.59 -10.25 -2.74
N LEU A 162 11.83 -10.44 -3.83
CA LEU A 162 11.05 -11.65 -4.09
C LEU A 162 11.89 -12.94 -4.26
N SER A 163 13.19 -12.81 -4.48
CA SER A 163 14.12 -13.95 -4.52
C SER A 163 14.64 -14.37 -3.15
N GLY A 164 14.45 -13.52 -2.14
CA GLY A 164 14.83 -13.79 -0.76
C GLY A 164 13.73 -14.51 0.04
N PRO A 165 14.00 -14.81 1.31
CA PRO A 165 13.03 -15.47 2.18
C PRO A 165 11.82 -14.58 2.45
N MET A 166 10.64 -15.21 2.52
CA MET A 166 9.41 -14.58 2.97
C MET A 166 9.36 -14.58 4.50
N PHE A 167 9.06 -13.44 5.07
CA PHE A 167 8.75 -13.26 6.49
C PHE A 167 7.24 -13.12 6.68
N VAL A 168 6.75 -13.53 7.84
CA VAL A 168 5.32 -13.57 8.10
C VAL A 168 5.00 -13.15 9.53
N GLU A 169 4.21 -12.08 9.67
CA GLU A 169 3.51 -11.78 10.92
C GLU A 169 2.13 -12.44 10.89
N ARG A 170 1.76 -13.10 12.00
CA ARG A 170 0.52 -13.89 12.10
C ARG A 170 -0.37 -13.40 13.24
N PRO A 171 -1.70 -13.52 13.12
CA PRO A 171 -2.59 -13.35 14.24
C PRO A 171 -2.38 -14.46 15.31
N PRO A 172 -2.65 -14.16 16.59
CA PRO A 172 -2.98 -12.85 17.11
C PRO A 172 -1.75 -11.92 17.07
N PHE A 173 -1.89 -10.73 16.45
CA PHE A 173 -0.74 -9.84 16.25
C PHE A 173 -0.20 -9.21 17.54
N GLY A 174 -0.99 -9.21 18.62
CA GLY A 174 -0.65 -8.45 19.80
C GLY A 174 -0.62 -6.94 19.50
N ASN A 175 0.04 -6.20 20.38
CA ASN A 175 0.22 -4.75 20.24
C ASN A 175 1.59 -4.46 19.59
N VAL A 176 1.73 -4.80 18.31
CA VAL A 176 3.00 -4.69 17.58
C VAL A 176 2.84 -3.90 16.30
N ALA A 177 3.91 -3.20 15.90
CA ALA A 177 4.05 -2.64 14.57
C ALA A 177 5.38 -3.04 13.92
N ILE A 178 5.40 -3.15 12.59
CA ILE A 178 6.61 -3.30 11.78
C ILE A 178 6.80 -2.01 10.99
N MET A 179 7.95 -1.38 11.14
CA MET A 179 8.34 -0.20 10.37
C MET A 179 9.31 -0.58 9.27
N ALA A 180 9.01 -0.14 8.05
CA ALA A 180 9.82 -0.35 6.85
C ALA A 180 9.62 0.78 5.83
N ASP A 181 10.44 0.81 4.78
CA ASP A 181 10.15 1.51 3.53
C ASP A 181 9.29 0.60 2.64
N ASN A 182 7.96 0.69 2.80
CA ASN A 182 7.01 -0.15 2.06
C ASN A 182 7.00 0.13 0.55
N ASP A 183 7.59 1.24 0.10
CA ASP A 183 7.78 1.53 -1.32
C ASP A 183 8.88 0.65 -1.94
N ARG A 184 9.63 -0.12 -1.12
CA ARG A 184 10.72 -1.02 -1.55
C ARG A 184 10.58 -2.45 -1.04
N VAL A 185 9.88 -2.65 0.07
CA VAL A 185 9.63 -3.97 0.63
C VAL A 185 8.39 -4.57 -0.02
N TYR A 186 8.56 -5.64 -0.78
CA TYR A 186 7.41 -6.40 -1.29
C TYR A 186 6.63 -6.98 -0.13
N HIS A 187 5.32 -6.83 -0.19
CA HIS A 187 4.44 -7.33 0.85
C HIS A 187 3.04 -7.64 0.32
N ARG A 188 2.27 -8.41 1.10
CA ARG A 188 0.86 -8.68 0.84
C ARG A 188 0.11 -9.03 2.12
N ILE A 189 -1.21 -8.96 2.05
CA ILE A 189 -2.11 -9.55 3.04
C ILE A 189 -2.37 -10.98 2.60
N GLY A 190 -2.15 -11.96 3.49
CA GLY A 190 -2.62 -13.33 3.30
C GLY A 190 -4.15 -13.39 3.27
N ARG A 191 -4.71 -14.55 2.92
CA ARG A 191 -6.17 -14.76 2.98
C ARG A 191 -6.70 -14.37 4.36
N VAL A 192 -7.81 -13.62 4.40
CA VAL A 192 -8.54 -13.25 5.61
C VAL A 192 -9.76 -14.16 5.73
N GLY A 193 -9.96 -14.78 6.88
CA GLY A 193 -11.05 -15.74 7.13
C GLY A 193 -10.66 -17.19 6.83
N GLU A 194 -11.62 -18.08 6.98
CA GLU A 194 -11.48 -19.52 6.75
C GLU A 194 -11.09 -19.85 5.29
N PRO A 195 -10.42 -20.98 5.04
CA PRO A 195 -9.96 -21.35 3.70
C PRO A 195 -11.05 -21.42 2.63
N ASP A 196 -12.26 -21.80 3.04
CA ASP A 196 -13.44 -21.97 2.19
C ASP A 196 -14.37 -20.74 2.19
N ALA A 197 -14.05 -19.70 2.97
CA ALA A 197 -14.84 -18.47 3.01
C ALA A 197 -14.86 -17.80 1.62
N LYS A 198 -16.07 -17.63 1.09
CA LYS A 198 -16.29 -16.93 -0.17
C LYS A 198 -16.39 -15.43 0.09
N PRO A 199 -15.61 -14.60 -0.61
CA PRO A 199 -15.77 -13.18 -0.51
C PRO A 199 -17.13 -12.76 -1.06
N PRO A 200 -17.78 -11.73 -0.50
CA PRO A 200 -19.00 -11.16 -1.08
C PRO A 200 -18.67 -10.57 -2.47
N GLY A 201 -19.56 -10.78 -3.43
CA GLY A 201 -19.48 -10.15 -4.75
C GLY A 201 -19.88 -8.67 -4.62
N ILE A 202 -18.90 -7.79 -4.60
CA ILE A 202 -19.07 -6.33 -4.46
C ILE A 202 -18.34 -5.59 -5.56
N THR A 203 -18.75 -4.33 -5.80
CA THR A 203 -18.08 -3.41 -6.72
C THR A 203 -17.35 -2.29 -5.95
N SER A 204 -16.80 -1.34 -6.68
CA SER A 204 -16.17 -0.15 -6.10
C SER A 204 -17.14 0.77 -5.34
N ALA A 205 -18.47 0.59 -5.52
CA ALA A 205 -19.50 1.36 -4.85
C ALA A 205 -19.79 0.88 -3.41
N ALA A 206 -19.26 -0.28 -3.01
CA ALA A 206 -19.54 -0.82 -1.69
C ALA A 206 -18.80 -0.05 -0.58
N GLU A 207 -19.41 -0.04 0.60
CA GLU A 207 -18.84 0.48 1.85
C GLU A 207 -19.05 -0.53 2.99
N ILE A 208 -18.26 -0.43 4.05
CA ILE A 208 -18.39 -1.25 5.25
C ILE A 208 -18.59 -0.38 6.49
N ARG A 209 -19.52 -0.78 7.36
CA ARG A 209 -19.82 -0.07 8.61
C ARG A 209 -20.25 -1.01 9.73
N PRO A 210 -20.10 -0.58 11.01
CA PRO A 210 -20.64 -1.34 12.13
C PRO A 210 -22.18 -1.22 12.17
N VAL A 211 -22.85 -2.31 12.62
CA VAL A 211 -24.31 -2.35 12.80
C VAL A 211 -24.71 -2.66 14.24
N GLY A 212 -23.79 -2.48 15.18
CA GLY A 212 -23.99 -2.80 16.59
C GLY A 212 -23.85 -4.30 16.89
N ARG A 213 -23.91 -4.64 18.21
CA ARG A 213 -23.77 -6.01 18.72
C ARG A 213 -22.51 -6.74 18.22
N GLY A 214 -21.42 -6.01 17.97
CA GLY A 214 -20.17 -6.58 17.49
C GLY A 214 -20.25 -7.13 16.06
N ALA A 215 -21.07 -6.52 15.19
CA ALA A 215 -21.20 -6.91 13.79
C ALA A 215 -20.89 -5.74 12.86
N TRP A 216 -20.42 -6.09 11.65
CA TRP A 216 -20.16 -5.20 10.53
C TRP A 216 -20.92 -5.64 9.31
N GLU A 217 -21.46 -4.71 8.55
CA GLU A 217 -22.13 -5.00 7.28
C GLU A 217 -21.42 -4.32 6.11
N ILE A 218 -21.47 -4.97 4.97
CA ILE A 218 -21.09 -4.41 3.68
C ILE A 218 -22.36 -4.00 2.97
N LEU A 219 -22.44 -2.71 2.62
CA LEU A 219 -23.53 -2.14 1.83
C LEU A 219 -23.05 -1.82 0.43
N GLU A 220 -23.96 -1.95 -0.51
CA GLU A 220 -23.78 -1.48 -1.88
C GLU A 220 -25.11 -0.97 -2.41
N ASN A 221 -25.15 0.30 -2.84
CA ASN A 221 -26.37 0.98 -3.29
C ASN A 221 -27.54 0.92 -2.28
N GLY A 222 -27.21 0.96 -0.98
CA GLY A 222 -28.18 0.90 0.10
C GLY A 222 -28.66 -0.52 0.49
N GLU A 223 -28.20 -1.56 -0.20
CA GLU A 223 -28.51 -2.96 0.10
C GLU A 223 -27.38 -3.64 0.86
N THR A 224 -27.71 -4.42 1.89
CA THR A 224 -26.73 -5.24 2.61
C THR A 224 -26.31 -6.43 1.74
N ARG A 225 -25.02 -6.50 1.40
CA ARG A 225 -24.41 -7.61 0.65
C ARG A 225 -23.92 -8.74 1.54
N ALA A 226 -23.40 -8.40 2.72
CA ALA A 226 -22.93 -9.37 3.69
C ALA A 226 -22.86 -8.75 5.09
N THR A 227 -22.92 -9.61 6.11
CA THR A 227 -22.72 -9.22 7.52
C THR A 227 -21.72 -10.18 8.15
N PHE A 228 -20.81 -9.63 8.96
CA PHE A 228 -19.74 -10.39 9.61
C PHE A 228 -19.65 -10.01 11.09
N PRO A 229 -19.28 -10.94 11.98
CA PRO A 229 -18.89 -10.57 13.34
C PRO A 229 -17.60 -9.74 13.32
N SER A 230 -17.42 -8.82 14.28
CA SER A 230 -16.20 -8.00 14.39
C SER A 230 -14.91 -8.83 14.44
N SER A 231 -14.98 -10.05 14.99
CA SER A 231 -13.84 -10.99 15.02
C SER A 231 -13.41 -11.49 13.64
N ALA A 232 -14.28 -11.42 12.63
CA ALA A 232 -13.95 -11.78 11.25
C ALA A 232 -13.39 -10.61 10.45
N ILE A 233 -13.40 -9.40 11.01
CA ILE A 233 -12.89 -8.19 10.33
C ILE A 233 -11.46 -7.91 10.79
N ARG A 234 -10.56 -7.82 9.82
CA ARG A 234 -9.16 -7.47 10.05
C ARG A 234 -8.96 -5.97 9.85
N PHE A 235 -8.52 -5.30 10.89
CA PHE A 235 -8.15 -3.89 10.85
C PHE A 235 -6.64 -3.73 10.78
N SER A 236 -6.17 -2.70 10.07
CA SER A 236 -4.77 -2.29 10.13
C SER A 236 -4.60 -0.79 9.97
N ILE A 237 -3.53 -0.28 10.53
CA ILE A 237 -3.12 1.12 10.45
C ILE A 237 -1.74 1.16 9.82
N LEU A 238 -1.58 1.97 8.78
CA LEU A 238 -0.31 2.36 8.21
C LEU A 238 -0.06 3.83 8.56
N TRP A 239 0.85 4.07 9.47
CA TRP A 239 1.38 5.38 9.79
C TRP A 239 2.63 5.64 8.94
N LYS A 240 2.79 6.86 8.41
CA LYS A 240 3.95 7.23 7.58
C LYS A 240 4.59 8.52 8.06
N ALA A 241 5.94 8.57 7.98
CA ALA A 241 6.73 9.77 8.20
C ALA A 241 7.84 9.89 7.15
N ILE A 242 8.29 11.13 6.94
CA ILE A 242 9.41 11.48 6.08
C ILE A 242 10.50 12.21 6.88
N ARG A 243 11.70 12.32 6.31
CA ARG A 243 12.73 13.22 6.86
C ARG A 243 12.26 14.66 6.81
N GLU A 244 12.56 15.42 7.83
CA GLU A 244 12.22 16.85 7.88
C GLU A 244 12.96 17.65 6.80
N SER A 245 14.18 17.27 6.44
CA SER A 245 15.00 17.90 5.40
C SER A 245 14.49 17.72 3.96
N GLU A 246 13.53 16.80 3.72
CA GLU A 246 12.98 16.59 2.37
C GLU A 246 12.26 17.81 1.78
N ALA A 247 11.80 18.74 2.63
CA ALA A 247 11.09 19.94 2.20
C ALA A 247 11.95 20.95 1.40
N HIS A 248 13.28 20.82 1.40
CA HIS A 248 14.21 21.81 0.86
C HIS A 248 15.01 21.32 -0.36
N SER A 249 14.63 20.17 -0.93
CA SER A 249 15.37 19.52 -2.02
C SER A 249 14.81 19.86 -3.40
N GLU A 250 15.62 19.65 -4.45
CA GLU A 250 15.22 19.82 -5.86
C GLU A 250 13.91 19.08 -6.17
N VAL A 251 12.98 19.76 -6.82
CA VAL A 251 11.64 19.29 -7.17
C VAL A 251 11.59 18.90 -8.64
N LEU A 252 10.96 17.77 -8.97
CA LEU A 252 10.69 17.34 -10.34
C LEU A 252 9.60 18.22 -10.96
N THR A 253 9.82 18.58 -12.22
CA THR A 253 8.77 19.07 -13.12
C THR A 253 8.41 17.97 -14.12
N LEU A 254 7.24 18.06 -14.75
CA LEU A 254 6.83 17.09 -15.79
C LEU A 254 7.85 17.07 -16.95
N ASP A 255 8.35 18.23 -17.38
CA ASP A 255 9.38 18.31 -18.42
C ASP A 255 10.65 17.57 -18.02
N ARG A 256 11.03 17.65 -16.75
CA ARG A 256 12.20 16.92 -16.25
C ARG A 256 11.95 15.42 -16.22
N VAL A 257 10.78 14.99 -15.80
CA VAL A 257 10.37 13.58 -15.84
C VAL A 257 10.41 13.03 -17.27
N MET A 258 9.83 13.76 -18.22
CA MET A 258 9.84 13.39 -19.62
C MET A 258 11.26 13.34 -20.20
N SER A 259 12.10 14.34 -19.89
CA SER A 259 13.49 14.36 -20.33
C SER A 259 14.26 13.12 -19.88
N VAL A 260 14.03 12.65 -18.66
CA VAL A 260 14.68 11.45 -18.10
C VAL A 260 14.22 10.18 -18.82
N PHE A 261 12.91 9.98 -19.01
CA PHE A 261 12.39 8.84 -19.77
C PHE A 261 12.87 8.85 -21.21
N ILE A 262 12.76 9.98 -21.92
CA ILE A 262 13.20 10.13 -23.31
C ILE A 262 14.69 9.78 -23.44
N ALA A 263 15.54 10.25 -22.54
CA ALA A 263 16.98 9.95 -22.56
C ALA A 263 17.24 8.44 -22.40
N ASP A 264 16.51 7.75 -21.51
CA ASP A 264 16.65 6.31 -21.32
C ASP A 264 16.16 5.50 -22.53
N LEU A 265 15.00 5.86 -23.09
CA LEU A 265 14.44 5.20 -24.29
C LEU A 265 15.39 5.34 -25.48
N ARG A 266 15.96 6.53 -25.71
CA ARG A 266 16.97 6.76 -26.77
C ARG A 266 18.22 5.92 -26.53
N ARG A 267 18.72 5.85 -25.30
CA ARG A 267 19.88 5.00 -24.95
C ARG A 267 19.63 3.52 -25.24
N ARG A 268 18.39 3.06 -25.11
CA ARG A 268 17.96 1.70 -25.42
C ARG A 268 17.64 1.48 -26.89
N SER A 269 17.75 2.51 -27.74
CA SER A 269 17.38 2.48 -29.16
C SER A 269 15.91 2.05 -29.40
N ILE A 270 15.01 2.51 -28.52
CA ILE A 270 13.59 2.24 -28.62
C ILE A 270 12.92 3.36 -29.42
N ASP A 271 12.16 2.96 -30.45
CA ASP A 271 11.33 3.90 -31.20
C ASP A 271 10.11 4.32 -30.38
N PHE A 272 9.84 5.62 -30.37
CA PHE A 272 8.69 6.21 -29.68
C PHE A 272 8.31 7.56 -30.27
N ARG A 273 7.04 7.90 -30.10
CA ARG A 273 6.51 9.24 -30.34
C ARG A 273 6.51 10.03 -29.02
N ILE A 274 6.94 11.28 -29.04
CA ILE A 274 6.79 12.17 -27.87
C ILE A 274 5.33 12.61 -27.80
N PRO A 275 4.62 12.27 -26.71
CA PRO A 275 3.20 12.63 -26.59
C PRO A 275 3.04 14.12 -26.27
N ALA A 276 1.92 14.71 -26.69
CA ALA A 276 1.54 16.06 -26.32
C ALA A 276 1.08 16.15 -24.85
N ASP A 277 0.40 15.11 -24.36
CA ASP A 277 -0.01 14.95 -22.95
C ASP A 277 0.47 13.58 -22.44
N PRO A 278 1.64 13.52 -21.80
CA PRO A 278 2.26 12.27 -21.39
C PRO A 278 1.56 11.57 -20.24
N LEU A 279 0.67 12.25 -19.51
CA LEU A 279 -0.03 11.66 -18.36
C LEU A 279 -1.33 10.97 -18.75
N SER A 280 -1.85 11.25 -19.96
CA SER A 280 -3.10 10.67 -20.47
C SER A 280 -2.96 9.94 -21.83
N ASP A 281 -1.78 9.97 -22.47
CA ASP A 281 -1.55 9.32 -23.76
C ASP A 281 -1.40 7.80 -23.59
N ASP A 282 -2.38 7.04 -24.09
CA ASP A 282 -2.46 5.58 -23.94
C ASP A 282 -1.29 4.85 -24.62
N GLU A 283 -0.81 5.34 -25.77
CA GLU A 283 0.32 4.74 -26.48
C GLU A 283 1.61 4.89 -25.67
N TRP A 284 1.82 6.08 -25.10
CA TRP A 284 2.94 6.37 -24.22
C TRP A 284 2.87 5.55 -22.92
N MET A 285 1.71 5.49 -22.28
CA MET A 285 1.49 4.70 -21.08
C MET A 285 1.73 3.20 -21.34
N SER A 286 1.28 2.68 -22.49
CA SER A 286 1.51 1.29 -22.91
C SER A 286 2.98 1.01 -23.20
N LEU A 287 3.72 1.98 -23.74
CA LEU A 287 5.16 1.87 -23.94
C LEU A 287 5.91 1.78 -22.60
N LEU A 288 5.60 2.68 -21.65
CA LEU A 288 6.21 2.67 -20.32
C LEU A 288 5.89 1.37 -19.57
N ASP A 289 4.65 0.85 -19.71
CA ASP A 289 4.25 -0.42 -19.12
C ASP A 289 5.14 -1.57 -19.61
N ARG A 290 5.27 -1.70 -20.91
CA ARG A 290 6.06 -2.75 -21.53
C ARG A 290 7.55 -2.72 -21.16
N ILE A 291 8.10 -1.53 -20.87
CA ILE A 291 9.54 -1.36 -20.62
C ILE A 291 9.87 -1.39 -19.13
N TYR A 292 9.03 -0.80 -18.30
CA TYR A 292 9.37 -0.57 -16.89
C TYR A 292 8.48 -1.32 -15.91
N TYR A 293 7.28 -1.79 -16.31
CA TYR A 293 6.41 -2.48 -15.38
C TYR A 293 6.88 -3.91 -15.12
N VAL A 294 7.24 -4.18 -13.88
CA VAL A 294 7.59 -5.51 -13.39
C VAL A 294 6.42 -6.03 -12.56
N ARG A 295 5.75 -7.08 -13.05
CA ARG A 295 4.70 -7.75 -12.30
C ARG A 295 5.33 -8.52 -11.14
N ALA A 296 4.95 -8.19 -9.91
CA ALA A 296 5.35 -8.94 -8.74
C ALA A 296 4.47 -10.21 -8.62
N ASP A 297 4.88 -11.29 -9.27
CA ASP A 297 4.23 -12.60 -9.13
C ASP A 297 5.24 -13.60 -8.57
N PRO A 298 5.21 -13.90 -7.25
CA PRO A 298 6.12 -14.86 -6.65
C PRO A 298 5.82 -16.31 -7.06
N GLU A 299 4.63 -16.61 -7.61
CA GLU A 299 4.24 -17.98 -7.98
C GLU A 299 4.69 -18.38 -9.39
N ASN A 300 5.11 -17.43 -10.23
CA ASN A 300 5.44 -17.69 -11.64
C ASN A 300 6.91 -18.08 -11.90
N LYS A 301 7.74 -18.24 -10.87
CA LYS A 301 9.12 -18.75 -11.08
C LYS A 301 9.16 -20.24 -11.43
N ASN A 302 8.18 -21.03 -11.00
CA ASN A 302 8.13 -22.47 -11.27
C ASN A 302 7.53 -22.82 -12.65
N ALA A 303 6.89 -21.88 -13.34
CA ALA A 303 6.29 -22.12 -14.66
C ALA A 303 7.29 -22.06 -15.83
N LYS A 304 8.49 -21.47 -15.65
CA LYS A 304 9.51 -21.42 -16.70
C LYS A 304 10.44 -22.64 -16.71
N GLU A 305 10.64 -23.30 -15.58
CA GLU A 305 11.50 -24.49 -15.51
C GLU A 305 10.79 -25.78 -16.01
N SER A 306 9.43 -25.82 -16.01
CA SER A 306 8.68 -27.00 -16.50
C SER A 306 8.52 -27.08 -18.03
N ASN A 307 8.87 -26.02 -18.78
CA ASN A 307 8.77 -26.02 -20.26
C ASN A 307 10.10 -26.29 -20.98
N GLU A 308 11.22 -26.32 -20.28
CA GLU A 308 12.52 -26.67 -20.89
C GLU A 308 12.84 -28.18 -20.80
N ASP A 309 12.19 -28.92 -19.87
CA ASP A 309 12.40 -30.37 -19.74
C ASP A 309 11.45 -31.25 -20.59
N SER A 310 10.56 -30.64 -21.39
CA SER A 310 9.64 -31.41 -22.27
C SER A 310 9.97 -31.33 -23.75
N ALA A 311 11.18 -30.82 -24.12
CA ALA A 311 11.70 -30.79 -25.48
C ALA A 311 13.09 -31.44 -25.55
N GLY A 312 13.19 -32.68 -25.03
CA GLY A 312 14.36 -33.55 -25.16
C GLY A 312 13.92 -34.92 -25.67
#